data_eaff5c894c89ca01be34ed28693b13f9
#
_entry.id   eaff5c894c89ca01be34ed28693b13f9
#
_cell.length_a   1.000
_cell.length_b   1.000
_cell.length_c   1.000
_cell.angle_alpha   90.00
_cell.angle_beta   90.00
_cell.angle_gamma   90.00
#
_symmetry.space_group_name_H-M   'P 1'
#
loop_
_entity.id
_entity.type
_entity.pdbx_description
1 polymer ?
#
loop_
_entity_poly.entity_id
_entity_poly.type
_entity_poly.pdbx_seq_one_letter_code
_entity_poly.pdbx_strand_id
1 'polypeptide(L)'
;MKLIHEKFERDGKGSVKCTPETEDDMWDVYNLLKVDDIVHATATRKVKASEMESSGANVRDTSSKVIKLNLGVKVTSIDWDPDLSLVRVSGRNQTVSEYVKQGAMHTLELTTHKAVTIEKSEWDGEDVRRFRKALEPNVQATIVAMLISDVGECRIVLCGGARTTVVAKIERSIPKKKGVGAVVGHEKHLGKFYEDICDAVLGSGSGHASSSLSAAAATTDEKKKKKHFLENCPNCFVIAGPGFGKENILQKLNERSQKLYSGKTFESWLKSSFDCVLVKNVRASSAHVGALLEALKDPSTRKAVGAAAETLDADVLEQLYAEIEKYKALYGPSHVLKAFKEGAIKMLLLSDDVFRTKDPIERKLWTKVREDVENSGFGSARVFSTGHESGERLKQLTGVAAILRFPMEELVESELPNPPDYKKWLEDLSDD
;
A
#
# COMPACT_ATOMS: atom_id res chain seq x y z
N MET A 1 -11.08 6.21 -6.70
CA MET A 1 -11.78 5.19 -7.55
C MET A 1 -13.08 5.78 -8.09
N LYS A 2 -13.39 5.59 -9.37
CA LYS A 2 -14.61 6.11 -10.00
C LYS A 2 -15.65 5.00 -10.15
N LEU A 3 -16.83 5.16 -9.53
CA LEU A 3 -17.95 4.27 -9.69
C LEU A 3 -18.60 4.47 -11.06
N ILE A 4 -18.89 3.38 -11.77
CA ILE A 4 -19.65 3.37 -13.02
C ILE A 4 -21.06 2.82 -12.79
N HIS A 5 -21.14 1.68 -12.09
CA HIS A 5 -22.40 0.99 -11.79
C HIS A 5 -22.25 0.12 -10.56
N GLU A 6 -23.33 0.03 -9.76
CA GLU A 6 -23.42 -0.91 -8.65
C GLU A 6 -24.81 -1.55 -8.62
N LYS A 7 -24.85 -2.81 -8.24
CA LYS A 7 -26.07 -3.56 -8.03
C LYS A 7 -25.87 -4.52 -6.88
N PHE A 8 -26.59 -4.31 -5.79
CA PHE A 8 -26.63 -5.21 -4.66
C PHE A 8 -28.02 -5.83 -4.53
N GLU A 9 -28.07 -7.11 -4.29
CA GLU A 9 -29.29 -7.89 -4.09
C GLU A 9 -29.53 -8.11 -2.58
N ARG A 10 -30.75 -8.40 -2.20
CA ARG A 10 -31.12 -8.57 -0.76
C ARG A 10 -30.49 -9.81 -0.13
N ASP A 11 -30.09 -10.78 -0.94
CA ASP A 11 -29.42 -12.02 -0.52
C ASP A 11 -27.89 -11.86 -0.34
N GLY A 12 -27.38 -10.62 -0.42
CA GLY A 12 -25.97 -10.30 -0.28
C GLY A 12 -25.18 -10.42 -1.58
N LYS A 13 -25.76 -10.97 -2.66
CA LYS A 13 -25.11 -10.97 -3.97
C LYS A 13 -25.02 -9.57 -4.56
N GLY A 14 -24.03 -9.36 -5.39
CA GLY A 14 -23.94 -8.08 -6.08
C GLY A 14 -22.80 -7.98 -7.07
N SER A 15 -22.88 -6.95 -7.88
CA SER A 15 -21.86 -6.58 -8.83
C SER A 15 -21.56 -5.10 -8.77
N VAL A 16 -20.27 -4.77 -8.87
CA VAL A 16 -19.79 -3.41 -8.89
C VAL A 16 -18.88 -3.22 -10.10
N LYS A 17 -19.14 -2.17 -10.85
CA LYS A 17 -18.29 -1.74 -11.97
C LYS A 17 -17.65 -0.41 -11.62
N CYS A 18 -16.33 -0.38 -11.58
CA CYS A 18 -15.55 0.81 -11.22
C CYS A 18 -14.33 0.96 -12.12
N THR A 19 -13.74 2.15 -12.11
CA THR A 19 -12.45 2.44 -12.74
C THR A 19 -11.48 2.92 -11.67
N PRO A 20 -10.43 2.18 -11.37
CA PRO A 20 -9.33 2.65 -10.53
C PRO A 20 -8.60 3.80 -11.24
N GLU A 21 -8.40 4.92 -10.57
CA GLU A 21 -7.73 6.10 -11.13
C GLU A 21 -6.32 6.26 -10.58
N THR A 22 -6.10 5.80 -9.35
CA THR A 22 -4.82 5.90 -8.64
C THR A 22 -4.24 4.52 -8.34
N GLU A 23 -2.98 4.51 -7.91
CA GLU A 23 -2.33 3.28 -7.44
C GLU A 23 -2.93 2.78 -6.13
N ASP A 24 -3.41 3.70 -5.27
CA ASP A 24 -4.12 3.36 -4.04
C ASP A 24 -5.47 2.68 -4.35
N ASP A 25 -6.17 3.13 -5.40
CA ASP A 25 -7.38 2.45 -5.87
C ASP A 25 -7.09 1.01 -6.32
N MET A 26 -5.93 0.77 -6.93
CA MET A 26 -5.52 -0.60 -7.30
C MET A 26 -5.26 -1.48 -6.08
N TRP A 27 -4.72 -0.90 -5.00
CA TRP A 27 -4.58 -1.59 -3.72
C TRP A 27 -5.95 -1.92 -3.11
N ASP A 28 -6.92 -1.00 -3.21
CA ASP A 28 -8.28 -1.27 -2.78
C ASP A 28 -8.94 -2.36 -3.61
N VAL A 29 -8.78 -2.36 -4.94
CA VAL A 29 -9.25 -3.45 -5.82
C VAL A 29 -8.63 -4.79 -5.42
N TYR A 30 -7.30 -4.83 -5.16
CA TYR A 30 -6.63 -6.04 -4.70
C TYR A 30 -7.24 -6.58 -3.40
N ASN A 31 -7.52 -5.71 -2.44
CA ASN A 31 -8.12 -6.09 -1.16
C ASN A 31 -9.62 -6.46 -1.26
N LEU A 32 -10.33 -5.95 -2.25
CA LEU A 32 -11.73 -6.32 -2.49
C LEU A 32 -11.88 -7.70 -3.14
N LEU A 33 -10.91 -8.11 -3.95
CA LEU A 33 -10.98 -9.37 -4.69
C LEU A 33 -10.73 -10.58 -3.78
N LYS A 34 -11.53 -11.61 -3.97
CA LYS A 34 -11.43 -12.87 -3.24
C LYS A 34 -11.46 -14.06 -4.21
N VAL A 35 -11.00 -15.21 -3.75
CA VAL A 35 -11.14 -16.46 -4.50
C VAL A 35 -12.64 -16.77 -4.65
N ASP A 36 -13.01 -17.34 -5.79
CA ASP A 36 -14.39 -17.62 -6.23
C ASP A 36 -15.22 -16.40 -6.72
N ASP A 37 -14.74 -15.16 -6.57
CA ASP A 37 -15.35 -14.00 -7.21
C ASP A 37 -15.29 -14.13 -8.75
N ILE A 38 -16.15 -13.40 -9.47
CA ILE A 38 -16.08 -13.29 -10.92
C ILE A 38 -15.64 -11.87 -11.28
N VAL A 39 -14.54 -11.79 -12.04
CA VAL A 39 -13.96 -10.51 -12.47
C VAL A 39 -14.09 -10.35 -13.96
N HIS A 40 -14.71 -9.26 -14.40
CA HIS A 40 -14.78 -8.92 -15.82
C HIS A 40 -13.85 -7.73 -16.10
N ALA A 41 -12.95 -7.94 -17.06
CA ALA A 41 -12.05 -6.90 -17.54
C ALA A 41 -11.69 -7.11 -19.01
N THR A 42 -11.16 -6.06 -19.62
CA THR A 42 -10.64 -6.13 -20.98
C THR A 42 -9.27 -6.80 -21.00
N ALA A 43 -9.19 -7.94 -21.67
CA ALA A 43 -7.95 -8.65 -21.93
C ALA A 43 -7.48 -8.46 -23.38
N THR A 44 -6.19 -8.48 -23.61
CA THR A 44 -5.59 -8.47 -24.94
C THR A 44 -5.04 -9.84 -25.29
N ARG A 45 -5.44 -10.41 -26.41
CA ARG A 45 -4.93 -11.70 -26.89
C ARG A 45 -4.29 -11.57 -28.26
N LYS A 46 -3.11 -12.15 -28.42
CA LYS A 46 -2.50 -12.37 -29.76
C LYS A 46 -3.11 -13.64 -30.33
N VAL A 47 -3.88 -13.51 -31.42
CA VAL A 47 -4.47 -14.63 -32.13
C VAL A 47 -3.57 -14.95 -33.34
N LYS A 48 -3.21 -16.23 -33.49
CA LYS A 48 -2.45 -16.69 -34.65
C LYS A 48 -3.36 -16.80 -35.88
N ALA A 49 -2.82 -16.58 -37.07
CA ALA A 49 -3.56 -16.66 -38.33
C ALA A 49 -4.34 -17.99 -38.51
N SER A 50 -3.79 -19.10 -38.03
CA SER A 50 -4.44 -20.43 -38.08
C SER A 50 -5.72 -20.55 -37.22
N GLU A 51 -5.89 -19.73 -36.21
CA GLU A 51 -7.10 -19.70 -35.37
C GLU A 51 -8.18 -18.82 -35.98
N MET A 52 -7.86 -17.95 -36.97
CA MET A 52 -8.79 -17.09 -37.68
C MET A 52 -9.43 -17.78 -38.88
N GLU A 53 -8.78 -18.78 -39.49
CA GLU A 53 -9.32 -19.55 -40.59
C GLU A 53 -10.57 -20.39 -40.21
N SER A 54 -10.66 -20.80 -38.93
CA SER A 54 -11.82 -21.50 -38.39
C SER A 54 -13.08 -20.62 -38.23
N SER A 55 -12.94 -19.28 -38.26
CA SER A 55 -14.02 -18.31 -38.12
C SER A 55 -14.41 -17.62 -39.44
N GLY A 56 -13.98 -18.13 -40.60
CA GLY A 56 -14.47 -17.69 -41.90
C GLY A 56 -13.91 -16.36 -42.44
N ALA A 57 -12.88 -15.82 -41.86
CA ALA A 57 -12.22 -14.59 -42.35
C ALA A 57 -11.06 -14.92 -43.27
N ASN A 58 -11.15 -14.45 -44.54
CA ASN A 58 -10.05 -14.54 -45.52
C ASN A 58 -8.87 -13.69 -45.08
N VAL A 59 -7.85 -14.28 -44.47
CA VAL A 59 -6.63 -13.58 -44.03
C VAL A 59 -5.46 -14.05 -44.89
N ARG A 60 -4.97 -13.15 -45.75
CA ARG A 60 -3.72 -13.35 -46.55
C ARG A 60 -2.45 -12.88 -45.85
N ASP A 61 -2.53 -12.50 -44.58
CA ASP A 61 -1.38 -11.96 -43.80
C ASP A 61 -1.02 -12.87 -42.63
N THR A 62 0.22 -13.28 -42.58
CA THR A 62 0.85 -14.14 -41.54
C THR A 62 1.12 -13.39 -40.21
N SER A 63 0.61 -12.17 -40.04
CA SER A 63 0.82 -11.36 -38.85
C SER A 63 -0.17 -11.73 -37.73
N SER A 64 0.33 -11.98 -36.52
CA SER A 64 -0.50 -12.16 -35.35
C SER A 64 -1.29 -10.87 -35.05
N LYS A 65 -2.63 -10.96 -35.01
CA LYS A 65 -3.50 -9.82 -34.70
C LYS A 65 -3.77 -9.78 -33.18
N VAL A 66 -3.64 -8.60 -32.60
CA VAL A 66 -3.99 -8.37 -31.20
C VAL A 66 -5.46 -8.02 -31.11
N ILE A 67 -6.25 -8.84 -30.43
CA ILE A 67 -7.68 -8.64 -30.24
C ILE A 67 -7.93 -8.26 -28.77
N LYS A 68 -8.79 -7.25 -28.56
CA LYS A 68 -9.29 -6.87 -27.23
C LYS A 68 -10.58 -7.62 -26.98
N LEU A 69 -10.63 -8.39 -25.90
CA LEU A 69 -11.76 -9.19 -25.46
C LEU A 69 -12.19 -8.76 -24.07
N ASN A 70 -13.47 -8.69 -23.81
CA ASN A 70 -13.99 -8.55 -22.46
C ASN A 70 -14.27 -9.95 -21.90
N LEU A 71 -13.49 -10.37 -20.91
CA LEU A 71 -13.57 -11.70 -20.34
C LEU A 71 -14.00 -11.64 -18.88
N GLY A 72 -14.89 -12.55 -18.49
CA GLY A 72 -15.26 -12.83 -17.11
C GLY A 72 -14.50 -14.06 -16.62
N VAL A 73 -13.72 -13.89 -15.56
CA VAL A 73 -12.88 -14.95 -15.00
C VAL A 73 -13.31 -15.24 -13.58
N LYS A 74 -13.63 -16.51 -13.27
CA LYS A 74 -13.84 -16.97 -11.90
C LYS A 74 -12.47 -17.13 -11.25
N VAL A 75 -12.21 -16.36 -10.19
CA VAL A 75 -10.91 -16.18 -9.54
C VAL A 75 -10.45 -17.46 -8.85
N THR A 76 -9.22 -17.87 -9.10
CA THR A 76 -8.53 -18.95 -8.36
C THR A 76 -7.30 -18.45 -7.63
N SER A 77 -6.62 -17.42 -8.14
CA SER A 77 -5.52 -16.75 -7.47
C SER A 77 -5.44 -15.29 -7.84
N ILE A 78 -4.94 -14.49 -6.92
CA ILE A 78 -4.76 -13.06 -7.05
C ILE A 78 -3.33 -12.73 -6.64
N ASP A 79 -2.61 -12.05 -7.52
CA ASP A 79 -1.24 -11.62 -7.29
C ASP A 79 -1.14 -10.10 -7.40
N TRP A 80 -0.45 -9.48 -6.46
CA TRP A 80 -0.15 -8.05 -6.43
C TRP A 80 1.29 -7.79 -6.83
N ASP A 81 1.48 -6.95 -7.83
CA ASP A 81 2.78 -6.45 -8.27
C ASP A 81 2.93 -4.99 -7.81
N PRO A 82 3.72 -4.75 -6.74
CA PRO A 82 3.84 -3.41 -6.16
C PRO A 82 4.58 -2.43 -7.07
N ASP A 83 5.52 -2.91 -7.89
CA ASP A 83 6.35 -2.06 -8.75
C ASP A 83 5.56 -1.52 -9.95
N LEU A 84 4.64 -2.31 -10.47
CA LEU A 84 3.78 -1.95 -11.59
C LEU A 84 2.40 -1.46 -11.15
N SER A 85 2.08 -1.52 -9.85
CA SER A 85 0.73 -1.27 -9.31
C SER A 85 -0.34 -2.04 -10.09
N LEU A 86 -0.05 -3.33 -10.31
CA LEU A 86 -0.82 -4.23 -11.17
C LEU A 86 -1.39 -5.37 -10.34
N VAL A 87 -2.68 -5.66 -10.53
CA VAL A 87 -3.32 -6.86 -9.97
C VAL A 87 -3.46 -7.90 -11.08
N ARG A 88 -2.84 -9.07 -10.89
CA ARG A 88 -3.04 -10.24 -11.76
C ARG A 88 -4.09 -11.16 -11.15
N VAL A 89 -5.16 -11.38 -11.87
CA VAL A 89 -6.24 -12.25 -11.48
C VAL A 89 -6.24 -13.47 -12.39
N SER A 90 -5.86 -14.61 -11.85
CA SER A 90 -5.87 -15.88 -12.58
C SER A 90 -7.09 -16.71 -12.21
N GLY A 91 -7.68 -17.39 -13.21
CA GLY A 91 -8.85 -18.20 -12.96
C GLY A 91 -9.44 -18.81 -14.22
N ARG A 92 -10.67 -19.33 -14.09
CA ARG A 92 -11.38 -20.00 -15.18
C ARG A 92 -12.30 -19.04 -15.90
N ASN A 93 -12.16 -18.96 -17.22
CA ASN A 93 -13.04 -18.14 -18.06
C ASN A 93 -14.50 -18.61 -17.97
N GLN A 94 -15.40 -17.70 -17.64
CA GLN A 94 -16.86 -17.93 -17.61
C GLN A 94 -17.56 -17.43 -18.88
N THR A 95 -16.89 -16.56 -19.64
CA THR A 95 -17.48 -15.92 -20.83
C THR A 95 -17.40 -16.85 -22.02
N VAL A 96 -18.52 -16.97 -22.75
CA VAL A 96 -18.55 -17.64 -24.05
C VAL A 96 -17.95 -16.69 -25.09
N SER A 97 -16.86 -17.10 -25.73
CA SER A 97 -16.16 -16.32 -26.77
C SER A 97 -15.61 -17.24 -27.85
N GLU A 98 -15.60 -16.79 -29.09
CA GLU A 98 -14.99 -17.53 -30.20
C GLU A 98 -13.49 -17.76 -30.04
N TYR A 99 -12.82 -16.89 -29.29
CA TYR A 99 -11.36 -16.88 -29.13
C TYR A 99 -10.87 -17.55 -27.83
N VAL A 100 -11.72 -17.71 -26.82
CA VAL A 100 -11.37 -18.31 -25.53
C VAL A 100 -12.44 -19.29 -25.12
N LYS A 101 -12.07 -20.57 -24.96
CA LYS A 101 -13.01 -21.62 -24.52
C LYS A 101 -13.47 -21.34 -23.08
N GLN A 102 -14.77 -21.53 -22.82
CA GLN A 102 -15.31 -21.50 -21.47
C GLN A 102 -14.60 -22.55 -20.59
N GLY A 103 -14.30 -22.21 -19.36
CA GLY A 103 -13.56 -23.09 -18.43
C GLY A 103 -12.03 -23.08 -18.61
N ALA A 104 -11.49 -22.51 -19.68
CA ALA A 104 -10.05 -22.39 -19.88
C ALA A 104 -9.42 -21.44 -18.85
N MET A 105 -8.22 -21.77 -18.39
CA MET A 105 -7.45 -20.88 -17.50
C MET A 105 -7.05 -19.60 -18.25
N HIS A 106 -7.28 -18.48 -17.61
CA HIS A 106 -6.89 -17.16 -18.13
C HIS A 106 -6.45 -16.25 -17.00
N THR A 107 -5.52 -15.35 -17.31
CA THR A 107 -5.05 -14.33 -16.38
C THR A 107 -5.44 -12.94 -16.90
N LEU A 108 -6.15 -12.18 -16.07
CA LEU A 108 -6.48 -10.78 -16.33
C LEU A 108 -5.43 -9.88 -15.65
N GLU A 109 -4.97 -8.87 -16.36
CA GLU A 109 -4.11 -7.82 -15.82
C GLU A 109 -4.93 -6.55 -15.61
N LEU A 110 -5.25 -6.27 -14.36
CA LEU A 110 -5.99 -5.08 -13.96
C LEU A 110 -5.00 -3.94 -13.74
N THR A 111 -5.25 -2.80 -14.38
CA THR A 111 -4.39 -1.62 -14.32
C THR A 111 -5.24 -0.37 -14.10
N THR A 112 -4.63 0.71 -13.64
CA THR A 112 -5.27 2.01 -13.54
C THR A 112 -5.93 2.45 -14.86
N HIS A 113 -6.96 3.24 -14.76
CA HIS A 113 -7.75 3.81 -15.88
C HIS A 113 -8.45 2.77 -16.78
N LYS A 114 -8.55 1.51 -16.35
CA LYS A 114 -9.36 0.51 -17.02
C LYS A 114 -10.52 0.08 -16.14
N ALA A 115 -11.71 0.01 -16.74
CA ALA A 115 -12.88 -0.43 -16.00
C ALA A 115 -12.77 -1.92 -15.64
N VAL A 116 -13.12 -2.23 -14.39
CA VAL A 116 -13.24 -3.58 -13.85
C VAL A 116 -14.64 -3.77 -13.29
N THR A 117 -15.22 -4.95 -13.50
CA THR A 117 -16.46 -5.37 -12.84
C THR A 117 -16.14 -6.52 -11.90
N ILE A 118 -16.56 -6.42 -10.67
CA ILE A 118 -16.37 -7.42 -9.61
C ILE A 118 -17.77 -7.92 -9.25
N GLU A 119 -18.00 -9.21 -9.43
CA GLU A 119 -19.24 -9.88 -9.03
C GLU A 119 -18.92 -10.86 -7.88
N LYS A 120 -19.70 -10.76 -6.83
CA LYS A 120 -19.55 -11.60 -5.64
C LYS A 120 -20.86 -12.32 -5.33
N SER A 121 -20.75 -13.56 -4.88
CA SER A 121 -21.86 -14.30 -4.30
C SER A 121 -22.33 -13.74 -2.97
N GLU A 122 -21.44 -13.03 -2.27
CA GLU A 122 -21.71 -12.37 -0.99
C GLU A 122 -20.80 -11.15 -0.83
N TRP A 123 -21.39 -9.98 -0.70
CA TRP A 123 -20.72 -8.74 -0.28
C TRP A 123 -20.88 -8.60 1.22
N ASP A 124 -19.84 -8.92 1.97
CA ASP A 124 -19.85 -8.74 3.42
C ASP A 124 -19.72 -7.26 3.81
N GLY A 125 -19.99 -6.96 5.10
CA GLY A 125 -19.96 -5.58 5.59
C GLY A 125 -18.61 -4.90 5.39
N GLU A 126 -17.51 -5.66 5.48
CA GLU A 126 -16.16 -5.13 5.26
C GLU A 126 -15.90 -4.80 3.78
N ASP A 127 -16.34 -5.65 2.85
CA ASP A 127 -16.22 -5.38 1.41
C ASP A 127 -16.97 -4.11 1.03
N VAL A 128 -18.21 -3.95 1.52
CA VAL A 128 -19.02 -2.76 1.26
C VAL A 128 -18.37 -1.51 1.86
N ARG A 129 -17.89 -1.60 3.10
CA ARG A 129 -17.22 -0.48 3.79
C ARG A 129 -15.95 -0.05 3.06
N ARG A 130 -15.09 -1.01 2.68
CA ARG A 130 -13.86 -0.74 1.91
C ARG A 130 -14.18 -0.12 0.56
N PHE A 131 -15.15 -0.67 -0.14
CA PHE A 131 -15.58 -0.13 -1.42
C PHE A 131 -16.10 1.30 -1.30
N ARG A 132 -16.96 1.58 -0.31
CA ARG A 132 -17.47 2.95 -0.06
C ARG A 132 -16.33 3.91 0.28
N LYS A 133 -15.40 3.51 1.14
CA LYS A 133 -14.21 4.30 1.48
C LYS A 133 -13.36 4.62 0.24
N ALA A 134 -13.18 3.65 -0.66
CA ALA A 134 -12.42 3.84 -1.89
C ALA A 134 -13.10 4.77 -2.91
N LEU A 135 -14.42 5.00 -2.79
CA LEU A 135 -15.17 5.96 -3.60
C LEU A 135 -15.07 7.39 -3.07
N GLU A 136 -14.73 7.56 -1.80
CA GLU A 136 -14.56 8.90 -1.23
C GLU A 136 -13.40 9.61 -1.93
N PRO A 137 -13.52 10.93 -2.19
CA PRO A 137 -12.42 11.68 -2.77
C PRO A 137 -11.21 11.58 -1.84
N ASN A 138 -10.10 11.13 -2.39
CA ASN A 138 -8.87 10.86 -1.65
C ASN A 138 -8.23 12.19 -1.22
N VAL A 139 -8.76 12.81 -0.16
CA VAL A 139 -8.22 14.02 0.51
C VAL A 139 -7.12 13.61 1.51
N GLN A 140 -6.67 12.37 1.48
CA GLN A 140 -5.70 11.90 2.45
C GLN A 140 -4.36 12.60 2.23
N ALA A 141 -3.86 13.17 3.31
CA ALA A 141 -2.56 13.82 3.33
C ALA A 141 -1.46 12.87 2.81
N THR A 142 -0.91 13.21 1.67
CA THR A 142 0.22 12.47 1.12
C THR A 142 1.50 13.03 1.73
N ILE A 143 2.34 12.16 2.26
CA ILE A 143 3.61 12.51 2.89
C ILE A 143 4.73 12.00 2.01
N VAL A 144 5.71 12.85 1.71
CA VAL A 144 6.99 12.41 1.17
C VAL A 144 8.01 12.43 2.30
N ALA A 145 8.61 11.29 2.60
CA ALA A 145 9.68 11.20 3.58
C ALA A 145 11.01 10.86 2.88
N MET A 146 12.02 11.69 3.09
CA MET A 146 13.40 11.42 2.72
C MET A 146 14.13 10.90 3.94
N LEU A 147 14.45 9.61 3.94
CA LEU A 147 15.22 8.94 4.97
C LEU A 147 16.68 8.87 4.50
N ILE A 148 17.58 9.57 5.19
CA ILE A 148 18.98 9.69 4.78
C ILE A 148 19.93 9.27 5.91
N SER A 149 21.00 8.57 5.56
CA SER A 149 22.08 8.15 6.46
C SER A 149 23.42 8.69 5.99
N ASP A 150 24.31 9.01 6.94
CA ASP A 150 25.70 9.43 6.66
C ASP A 150 26.56 8.32 6.04
N VAL A 151 26.07 7.09 6.01
CA VAL A 151 26.76 5.92 5.40
C VAL A 151 26.60 5.85 3.89
N GLY A 152 25.79 6.74 3.30
CA GLY A 152 25.55 6.80 1.85
C GLY A 152 24.31 6.06 1.42
N GLU A 153 23.32 5.96 2.28
CA GLU A 153 22.00 5.42 1.97
C GLU A 153 20.95 6.52 2.04
N CYS A 154 20.09 6.58 1.05
CA CYS A 154 18.91 7.45 1.05
C CYS A 154 17.73 6.72 0.41
N ARG A 155 16.56 6.81 1.04
CA ARG A 155 15.30 6.37 0.48
C ARG A 155 14.31 7.52 0.50
N ILE A 156 13.67 7.73 -0.64
CA ILE A 156 12.54 8.65 -0.75
C ILE A 156 11.28 7.81 -0.78
N VAL A 157 10.42 8.03 0.18
CA VAL A 157 9.22 7.23 0.44
C VAL A 157 8.00 8.13 0.30
N LEU A 158 7.03 7.68 -0.46
CA LEU A 158 5.73 8.31 -0.60
C LEU A 158 4.73 7.52 0.25
N CYS A 159 4.14 8.19 1.25
CA CYS A 159 3.07 7.63 2.07
C CYS A 159 1.75 8.16 1.53
N GLY A 160 1.00 7.31 0.86
CA GLY A 160 -0.37 7.56 0.40
C GLY A 160 -1.41 7.18 1.46
N GLY A 161 -2.67 7.23 1.08
CA GLY A 161 -3.78 6.86 1.97
C GLY A 161 -3.89 5.37 2.25
N ALA A 162 -3.46 4.52 1.32
CA ALA A 162 -3.62 3.07 1.40
C ALA A 162 -2.27 2.33 1.51
N ARG A 163 -1.17 2.92 1.08
CA ARG A 163 0.14 2.26 1.08
C ARG A 163 1.32 3.23 1.13
N THR A 164 2.47 2.68 1.54
CA THR A 164 3.77 3.32 1.49
C THR A 164 4.58 2.79 0.30
N THR A 165 5.08 3.67 -0.56
CA THR A 165 5.85 3.29 -1.75
C THR A 165 7.24 3.91 -1.71
N VAL A 166 8.28 3.11 -1.95
CA VAL A 166 9.64 3.62 -2.12
C VAL A 166 9.80 4.16 -3.55
N VAL A 167 9.87 5.47 -3.68
CA VAL A 167 9.96 6.16 -4.97
C VAL A 167 11.37 6.16 -5.52
N ALA A 168 12.35 6.34 -4.64
CA ALA A 168 13.76 6.29 -5.01
C ALA A 168 14.61 5.67 -3.90
N LYS A 169 15.56 4.84 -4.33
CA LYS A 169 16.58 4.24 -3.48
C LYS A 169 17.94 4.64 -4.04
N ILE A 170 18.73 5.36 -3.25
CA ILE A 170 20.03 5.87 -3.63
C ILE A 170 21.05 5.30 -2.63
N GLU A 171 21.95 4.50 -3.13
CA GLU A 171 23.00 3.86 -2.32
C GLU A 171 24.36 4.14 -2.96
N ARG A 172 25.30 4.62 -2.17
CA ARG A 172 26.65 4.87 -2.59
C ARG A 172 27.64 4.48 -1.50
N SER A 173 28.59 3.64 -1.80
CA SER A 173 29.66 3.30 -0.85
C SER A 173 30.53 4.52 -0.57
N ILE A 174 30.54 4.97 0.67
CA ILE A 174 31.34 6.10 1.15
C ILE A 174 32.54 5.57 1.91
N PRO A 175 33.78 5.79 1.46
CA PRO A 175 34.99 5.34 2.14
C PRO A 175 35.07 5.92 3.57
N LYS A 176 35.51 5.12 4.55
CA LYS A 176 35.71 5.59 5.94
C LYS A 176 36.88 6.57 5.98
N LYS A 177 36.80 7.62 6.83
CA LYS A 177 37.85 8.61 7.05
C LYS A 177 39.06 8.02 7.82
N LYS A 178 39.83 7.10 7.22
CA LYS A 178 41.03 6.54 7.81
C LYS A 178 42.23 6.87 6.91
N GLY A 179 43.14 7.83 7.36
CA GLY A 179 44.35 8.25 6.68
C GLY A 179 44.25 9.57 5.88
N VAL A 180 45.39 10.19 5.61
CA VAL A 180 45.50 11.56 5.06
C VAL A 180 44.90 11.69 3.61
N GLY A 181 44.91 10.64 2.80
CA GLY A 181 44.31 10.64 1.47
C GLY A 181 42.81 10.22 1.45
N ALA A 182 42.33 9.61 2.53
CA ALA A 182 40.93 9.08 2.59
C ALA A 182 39.91 10.19 2.83
N VAL A 183 40.27 11.35 3.34
CA VAL A 183 39.38 12.49 3.56
C VAL A 183 38.88 13.06 2.25
N VAL A 184 39.75 13.29 1.28
CA VAL A 184 39.42 13.82 -0.05
C VAL A 184 38.53 12.82 -0.82
N GLY A 185 38.81 11.52 -0.71
CA GLY A 185 37.99 10.47 -1.29
C GLY A 185 36.59 10.44 -0.67
N HIS A 186 36.50 10.53 0.67
CA HIS A 186 35.24 10.55 1.40
C HIS A 186 34.36 11.74 0.97
N GLU A 187 34.91 12.97 0.96
CA GLU A 187 34.15 14.18 0.58
C GLU A 187 33.67 14.13 -0.88
N LYS A 188 34.49 13.63 -1.79
CA LYS A 188 34.11 13.47 -3.20
C LYS A 188 32.96 12.48 -3.38
N HIS A 189 32.98 11.34 -2.68
CA HIS A 189 31.91 10.34 -2.75
C HIS A 189 30.64 10.86 -2.09
N LEU A 190 30.77 11.55 -0.96
CA LEU A 190 29.64 12.18 -0.24
C LEU A 190 29.00 13.29 -1.11
N GLY A 191 29.82 14.12 -1.77
CA GLY A 191 29.34 15.15 -2.69
C GLY A 191 28.51 14.57 -3.83
N LYS A 192 29.01 13.50 -4.47
CA LYS A 192 28.25 12.79 -5.53
C LYS A 192 26.95 12.16 -5.03
N PHE A 193 26.97 11.61 -3.81
CA PHE A 193 25.77 11.07 -3.19
C PHE A 193 24.67 12.13 -3.01
N TYR A 194 25.06 13.33 -2.54
CA TYR A 194 24.11 14.43 -2.43
C TYR A 194 23.64 14.98 -3.79
N GLU A 195 24.51 14.94 -4.82
CA GLU A 195 24.11 15.29 -6.19
C GLU A 195 23.06 14.32 -6.73
N ASP A 196 23.26 13.00 -6.56
CA ASP A 196 22.31 11.97 -6.97
C ASP A 196 20.93 12.18 -6.28
N ILE A 197 20.92 12.56 -5.00
CA ILE A 197 19.68 12.87 -4.27
C ILE A 197 19.03 14.15 -4.83
N CYS A 198 19.81 15.19 -5.07
CA CYS A 198 19.28 16.42 -5.67
C CYS A 198 18.67 16.18 -7.05
N ASP A 199 19.30 15.36 -7.88
CA ASP A 199 18.78 14.98 -9.20
C ASP A 199 17.47 14.16 -9.08
N ALA A 200 17.36 13.30 -8.08
CA ALA A 200 16.13 12.55 -7.82
C ALA A 200 14.97 13.44 -7.35
N VAL A 201 15.25 14.48 -6.54
CA VAL A 201 14.24 15.34 -5.92
C VAL A 201 13.85 16.52 -6.82
N LEU A 202 14.81 17.17 -7.46
CA LEU A 202 14.62 18.40 -8.25
C LEU A 202 14.58 18.16 -9.76
N GLY A 203 14.92 16.95 -10.19
CA GLY A 203 15.16 16.61 -11.59
C GLY A 203 16.53 17.05 -12.09
N SER A 204 17.08 16.32 -13.07
CA SER A 204 18.31 16.71 -13.72
C SER A 204 18.05 17.90 -14.65
N GLY A 205 18.63 19.04 -14.34
CA GLY A 205 18.56 20.26 -15.16
C GLY A 205 19.27 20.16 -16.52
N SER A 206 19.93 19.05 -16.82
CA SER A 206 20.53 18.70 -18.12
C SER A 206 19.91 17.38 -18.58
N GLY A 207 19.35 17.36 -19.78
CA GLY A 207 18.61 16.25 -20.39
C GLY A 207 19.36 14.90 -20.57
N HIS A 208 20.21 14.55 -19.62
CA HIS A 208 20.84 13.24 -19.52
C HIS A 208 20.33 12.54 -18.27
N ALA A 209 19.26 11.79 -18.44
CA ALA A 209 18.81 10.80 -17.49
C ALA A 209 19.88 9.69 -17.40
N SER A 210 20.83 9.82 -16.47
CA SER A 210 21.62 8.68 -16.03
C SER A 210 20.79 7.91 -15.00
N SER A 211 20.01 6.97 -15.50
CA SER A 211 19.18 6.04 -14.78
C SER A 211 20.02 5.10 -13.93
N SER A 212 19.96 5.26 -12.62
CA SER A 212 20.11 4.15 -11.69
C SER A 212 18.83 3.87 -10.93
N LEU A 213 17.69 4.08 -11.58
CA LEU A 213 16.41 3.50 -11.20
C LEU A 213 16.42 2.07 -11.75
N SER A 214 16.33 1.08 -10.84
CA SER A 214 16.34 -0.36 -11.09
C SER A 214 15.89 -0.75 -12.50
N ALA A 215 16.87 -1.10 -13.37
CA ALA A 215 16.63 -1.69 -14.66
C ALA A 215 16.26 -3.16 -14.45
N ALA A 216 15.01 -3.43 -14.15
CA ALA A 216 14.39 -4.74 -14.33
C ALA A 216 13.11 -4.53 -15.14
N ALA A 217 13.11 -5.08 -16.36
CA ALA A 217 12.02 -5.12 -17.32
C ALA A 217 11.74 -3.83 -18.12
N ALA A 218 12.67 -3.47 -19.03
CA ALA A 218 12.34 -2.69 -20.22
C ALA A 218 12.03 -3.68 -21.37
N THR A 219 10.79 -4.06 -21.54
CA THR A 219 10.25 -4.52 -22.82
C THR A 219 9.59 -3.33 -23.50
N THR A 220 10.07 -3.06 -24.70
CA THR A 220 9.57 -2.14 -25.73
C THR A 220 8.07 -1.90 -25.68
N ASP A 221 7.69 -0.68 -25.46
CA ASP A 221 6.78 0.24 -26.11
C ASP A 221 6.17 1.25 -25.12
N GLU A 222 6.20 2.52 -25.54
CA GLU A 222 5.71 3.70 -24.84
C GLU A 222 6.59 4.27 -23.71
N LYS A 223 7.37 5.29 -24.07
CA LYS A 223 7.92 6.33 -23.19
C LYS A 223 6.78 7.07 -22.48
N LYS A 224 6.10 6.43 -21.51
CA LYS A 224 5.34 7.14 -20.50
C LYS A 224 6.36 7.90 -19.65
N LYS A 225 6.39 9.24 -19.77
CA LYS A 225 7.06 10.11 -18.80
C LYS A 225 6.54 9.70 -17.42
N LYS A 226 7.37 9.03 -16.60
CA LYS A 226 7.02 8.77 -15.20
C LYS A 226 6.77 10.13 -14.57
N LYS A 227 5.54 10.35 -14.12
CA LYS A 227 5.15 11.54 -13.36
C LYS A 227 6.12 11.72 -12.20
N HIS A 228 6.60 12.94 -11.99
CA HIS A 228 7.46 13.22 -10.86
C HIS A 228 6.64 13.01 -9.57
N PHE A 229 7.21 12.37 -8.55
CA PHE A 229 6.46 11.98 -7.33
C PHE A 229 5.86 13.21 -6.59
N LEU A 230 6.46 14.40 -6.73
CA LEU A 230 5.90 15.65 -6.19
C LEU A 230 4.65 16.14 -6.95
N GLU A 231 4.39 15.63 -8.15
CA GLU A 231 3.15 15.95 -8.89
C GLU A 231 1.90 15.33 -8.23
N ASN A 232 2.09 14.39 -7.30
CA ASN A 232 1.01 13.88 -6.46
C ASN A 232 0.58 14.86 -5.36
N CYS A 233 1.11 16.10 -5.37
CA CYS A 233 0.79 17.19 -4.44
C CYS A 233 0.88 16.75 -2.97
N PRO A 234 2.07 16.34 -2.48
CA PRO A 234 2.21 15.95 -1.09
C PRO A 234 1.98 17.16 -0.16
N ASN A 235 1.23 16.95 0.91
CA ASN A 235 0.98 18.00 1.90
C ASN A 235 2.23 18.33 2.72
N CYS A 236 3.11 17.35 2.87
CA CYS A 236 4.29 17.45 3.70
C CYS A 236 5.49 16.73 3.09
N PHE A 237 6.66 17.36 3.15
CA PHE A 237 7.95 16.77 2.81
C PHE A 237 8.82 16.72 4.06
N VAL A 238 9.18 15.52 4.52
CA VAL A 238 9.94 15.27 5.75
C VAL A 238 11.36 14.87 5.39
N ILE A 239 12.37 15.50 6.02
CA ILE A 239 13.77 15.08 5.92
C ILE A 239 14.18 14.51 7.27
N ALA A 240 14.41 13.17 7.31
CA ALA A 240 14.72 12.45 8.52
C ALA A 240 15.96 11.56 8.39
N GLY A 241 16.63 11.31 9.49
CA GLY A 241 17.77 10.39 9.52
C GLY A 241 18.68 10.57 10.73
N PRO A 242 19.62 9.65 10.92
CA PRO A 242 20.68 9.79 11.89
C PRO A 242 21.72 10.82 11.45
N GLY A 243 22.48 11.36 12.40
CA GLY A 243 23.63 12.23 12.14
C GLY A 243 23.29 13.56 11.48
N PHE A 244 24.28 14.12 10.76
CA PHE A 244 24.22 15.44 10.12
C PHE A 244 23.88 15.39 8.62
N GLY A 245 23.71 14.20 8.03
CA GLY A 245 23.41 14.03 6.60
C GLY A 245 22.17 14.79 6.15
N LYS A 246 21.15 14.88 7.01
CA LYS A 246 19.91 15.61 6.76
C LYS A 246 20.09 17.14 6.63
N GLU A 247 21.03 17.73 7.40
CA GLU A 247 21.35 19.14 7.31
C GLU A 247 22.19 19.45 6.07
N ASN A 248 23.16 18.60 5.79
CA ASN A 248 24.01 18.72 4.61
C ASN A 248 23.21 18.60 3.30
N ILE A 249 22.29 17.63 3.22
CA ILE A 249 21.44 17.51 2.01
C ILE A 249 20.49 18.67 1.88
N LEU A 250 19.91 19.19 2.96
CA LEU A 250 19.05 20.36 2.93
C LEU A 250 19.79 21.59 2.38
N GLN A 251 21.03 21.79 2.79
CA GLN A 251 21.89 22.84 2.26
C GLN A 251 22.09 22.67 0.74
N LYS A 252 22.41 21.45 0.29
CA LYS A 252 22.59 21.15 -1.14
C LYS A 252 21.31 21.32 -1.96
N LEU A 253 20.17 20.89 -1.44
CA LEU A 253 18.86 21.10 -2.05
C LEU A 253 18.55 22.60 -2.20
N ASN A 254 18.87 23.43 -1.18
CA ASN A 254 18.72 24.88 -1.26
C ASN A 254 19.62 25.49 -2.34
N GLU A 255 20.91 25.15 -2.36
CA GLU A 255 21.86 25.62 -3.38
C GLU A 255 21.41 25.26 -4.80
N ARG A 256 20.94 24.03 -4.99
CA ARG A 256 20.46 23.54 -6.30
C ARG A 256 19.14 24.19 -6.71
N SER A 257 18.19 24.31 -5.76
CA SER A 257 16.88 24.94 -5.98
C SER A 257 17.03 26.41 -6.39
N GLN A 258 17.92 27.16 -5.71
CA GLN A 258 18.20 28.55 -6.07
C GLN A 258 18.74 28.70 -7.50
N LYS A 259 19.56 27.75 -7.96
CA LYS A 259 20.08 27.75 -9.34
C LYS A 259 19.01 27.40 -10.37
N LEU A 260 18.11 26.46 -10.05
CA LEU A 260 17.11 25.94 -11.01
C LEU A 260 15.83 26.80 -11.03
N TYR A 261 15.43 27.38 -9.90
CA TYR A 261 14.12 28.02 -9.72
C TYR A 261 14.21 29.49 -9.29
N SER A 262 14.95 30.29 -10.07
CA SER A 262 14.99 31.76 -9.95
C SER A 262 15.29 32.28 -8.52
N GLY A 263 16.26 31.66 -7.83
CA GLY A 263 16.70 32.10 -6.51
C GLY A 263 15.82 31.63 -5.35
N LYS A 264 14.81 30.78 -5.58
CA LYS A 264 13.97 30.24 -4.51
C LYS A 264 14.72 29.17 -3.70
N THR A 265 14.58 29.22 -2.37
CA THR A 265 15.01 28.12 -1.49
C THR A 265 14.15 26.89 -1.74
N PHE A 266 14.64 25.71 -1.37
CA PHE A 266 13.90 24.46 -1.53
C PHE A 266 12.52 24.50 -0.85
N GLU A 267 12.44 25.07 0.36
CA GLU A 267 11.19 25.26 1.08
C GLU A 267 10.22 26.21 0.36
N SER A 268 10.72 27.35 -0.11
CA SER A 268 9.91 28.30 -0.87
C SER A 268 9.42 27.73 -2.20
N TRP A 269 10.23 26.89 -2.84
CA TRP A 269 9.86 26.20 -4.07
C TRP A 269 8.79 25.14 -3.80
N LEU A 270 8.93 24.28 -2.78
CA LEU A 270 7.91 23.31 -2.39
C LEU A 270 6.57 23.98 -2.10
N LYS A 271 6.59 25.05 -1.29
CA LYS A 271 5.36 25.77 -0.94
C LYS A 271 4.70 26.44 -2.14
N SER A 272 5.49 27.08 -3.01
CA SER A 272 4.93 27.80 -4.17
C SER A 272 4.47 26.90 -5.31
N SER A 273 5.05 25.71 -5.46
CA SER A 273 4.77 24.81 -6.59
C SER A 273 3.77 23.72 -6.23
N PHE A 274 3.73 23.27 -4.97
CA PHE A 274 2.96 22.11 -4.54
C PHE A 274 2.12 22.33 -3.28
N ASP A 275 2.16 23.53 -2.68
CA ASP A 275 1.58 23.86 -1.36
C ASP A 275 2.04 22.90 -0.25
N CYS A 276 3.28 22.41 -0.38
CA CYS A 276 3.86 21.38 0.47
C CYS A 276 4.69 22.01 1.60
N VAL A 277 4.44 21.54 2.84
CA VAL A 277 5.17 21.99 4.04
C VAL A 277 6.45 21.17 4.20
N LEU A 278 7.60 21.83 4.36
CA LEU A 278 8.88 21.18 4.63
C LEU A 278 9.11 21.02 6.14
N VAL A 279 9.27 19.78 6.60
CA VAL A 279 9.69 19.44 7.96
C VAL A 279 11.15 19.02 7.95
N LYS A 280 11.96 19.72 8.74
CA LYS A 280 13.42 19.62 8.75
C LYS A 280 13.90 18.92 10.01
N ASN A 281 15.09 18.30 9.92
CA ASN A 281 15.88 17.84 11.06
C ASN A 281 15.18 16.79 11.95
N VAL A 282 14.29 16.00 11.37
CA VAL A 282 13.61 14.92 12.07
C VAL A 282 14.62 13.79 12.38
N ARG A 283 14.54 13.24 13.58
CA ARG A 283 15.39 12.11 13.98
C ARG A 283 14.78 10.80 13.51
N ALA A 284 15.61 9.94 12.94
CA ALA A 284 15.28 8.58 12.59
C ALA A 284 16.52 7.70 12.80
N SER A 285 16.35 6.47 13.21
CA SER A 285 17.45 5.54 13.55
C SER A 285 18.26 5.09 12.33
N SER A 286 17.63 5.06 11.16
CA SER A 286 18.24 4.58 9.92
C SER A 286 17.61 5.23 8.67
N ALA A 287 18.12 4.88 7.48
CA ALA A 287 17.53 5.24 6.20
C ALA A 287 16.58 4.16 5.65
N HIS A 288 16.21 3.17 6.47
CA HIS A 288 15.24 2.13 6.07
C HIS A 288 13.80 2.60 6.25
N VAL A 289 12.88 1.98 5.49
CA VAL A 289 11.44 2.31 5.56
C VAL A 289 10.89 2.13 6.97
N GLY A 290 11.39 1.14 7.73
CA GLY A 290 11.00 0.93 9.13
C GLY A 290 11.25 2.13 10.06
N ALA A 291 12.19 3.01 9.72
CA ALA A 291 12.43 4.26 10.46
C ALA A 291 11.42 5.38 10.12
N LEU A 292 10.56 5.16 9.14
CA LEU A 292 9.50 6.09 8.77
C LEU A 292 8.57 6.37 9.95
N LEU A 293 8.17 5.34 10.69
CA LEU A 293 7.31 5.48 11.87
C LEU A 293 7.93 6.38 12.95
N GLU A 294 9.28 6.34 13.11
CA GLU A 294 9.99 7.24 14.01
C GLU A 294 9.89 8.69 13.52
N ALA A 295 10.05 8.90 12.20
CA ALA A 295 9.93 10.23 11.60
C ALA A 295 8.51 10.80 11.68
N LEU A 296 7.49 9.95 11.57
CA LEU A 296 6.08 10.35 11.70
C LEU A 296 5.68 10.67 13.15
N LYS A 297 6.36 10.11 14.13
CA LYS A 297 6.16 10.41 15.57
C LYS A 297 6.67 11.78 15.99
N ASP A 298 7.57 12.39 15.23
CA ASP A 298 8.11 13.70 15.58
C ASP A 298 7.00 14.76 15.67
N PRO A 299 6.98 15.59 16.75
CA PRO A 299 5.92 16.60 16.94
C PRO A 299 5.80 17.60 15.79
N SER A 300 6.90 17.93 15.13
CA SER A 300 6.92 18.84 13.97
C SER A 300 6.24 18.20 12.77
N THR A 301 6.51 16.92 12.55
CA THR A 301 5.87 16.12 11.49
C THR A 301 4.38 15.98 11.75
N ARG A 302 3.97 15.60 12.96
CA ARG A 302 2.56 15.49 13.35
C ARG A 302 1.79 16.79 13.12
N LYS A 303 2.38 17.92 13.48
CA LYS A 303 1.76 19.23 13.28
C LYS A 303 1.59 19.57 11.80
N ALA A 304 2.55 19.19 10.95
CA ALA A 304 2.52 19.48 9.52
C ALA A 304 1.59 18.53 8.74
N VAL A 305 1.55 17.26 9.16
CA VAL A 305 0.79 16.20 8.48
C VAL A 305 -0.69 16.19 8.89
N GLY A 306 -1.00 16.61 10.11
CA GLY A 306 -2.35 16.51 10.66
C GLY A 306 -2.77 15.05 10.93
N ALA A 307 -4.01 14.72 10.63
CA ALA A 307 -4.61 13.43 10.91
C ALA A 307 -4.42 12.42 9.74
N ALA A 308 -3.24 12.30 9.18
CA ALA A 308 -2.98 11.29 8.16
C ALA A 308 -3.16 9.87 8.74
N ALA A 309 -3.74 8.96 7.97
CA ALA A 309 -4.07 7.61 8.41
C ALA A 309 -2.85 6.87 8.98
N GLU A 310 -1.71 6.90 8.29
CA GLU A 310 -0.48 6.24 8.74
C GLU A 310 0.05 6.80 10.07
N THR A 311 -0.05 8.12 10.28
CA THR A 311 0.37 8.75 11.55
C THR A 311 -0.50 8.27 12.70
N LEU A 312 -1.81 8.16 12.49
CA LEU A 312 -2.76 7.66 13.49
C LEU A 312 -2.53 6.17 13.78
N ASP A 313 -2.22 5.37 12.75
CA ASP A 313 -1.93 3.95 12.90
C ASP A 313 -0.61 3.74 13.68
N ALA A 314 0.41 4.55 13.43
CA ALA A 314 1.65 4.53 14.17
C ALA A 314 1.44 4.83 15.66
N ASP A 315 0.58 5.79 15.98
CA ASP A 315 0.26 6.15 17.37
C ASP A 315 -0.48 5.04 18.11
N VAL A 316 -1.44 4.41 17.43
CA VAL A 316 -2.21 3.29 18.00
C VAL A 316 -1.33 2.07 18.23
N LEU A 317 -0.41 1.79 17.31
CA LEU A 317 0.54 0.68 17.46
C LEU A 317 1.50 0.92 18.63
N GLU A 318 1.95 2.16 18.83
CA GLU A 318 2.77 2.53 19.99
C GLU A 318 1.98 2.37 21.30
N GLN A 319 0.73 2.80 21.32
CA GLN A 319 -0.16 2.57 22.46
C GLN A 319 -0.34 1.07 22.74
N LEU A 320 -0.50 0.23 21.72
CA LEU A 320 -0.56 -1.22 21.88
C LEU A 320 0.67 -1.74 22.63
N TYR A 321 1.88 -1.39 22.18
CA TYR A 321 3.11 -1.84 22.84
C TYR A 321 3.23 -1.35 24.27
N ALA A 322 2.87 -0.11 24.56
CA ALA A 322 2.91 0.46 25.90
C ALA A 322 1.87 -0.20 26.85
N GLU A 323 0.73 -0.67 26.33
CA GLU A 323 -0.31 -1.31 27.12
C GLU A 323 -0.05 -2.83 27.30
N ILE A 324 0.76 -3.49 26.44
CA ILE A 324 1.19 -4.89 26.63
C ILE A 324 1.92 -5.04 27.96
N GLU A 325 2.86 -4.12 28.30
CA GLU A 325 3.62 -4.15 29.55
C GLU A 325 2.74 -4.02 30.80
N LYS A 326 1.51 -3.53 30.64
CA LYS A 326 0.53 -3.32 31.72
C LYS A 326 -0.55 -4.40 31.76
N TYR A 327 -0.43 -5.46 30.99
CA TYR A 327 -1.45 -6.51 30.78
C TYR A 327 -2.81 -5.95 30.29
N LYS A 328 -2.78 -4.77 29.65
CA LYS A 328 -3.96 -4.10 29.07
C LYS A 328 -3.99 -4.17 27.54
N ALA A 329 -3.14 -4.97 26.96
CA ALA A 329 -3.20 -5.29 25.57
C ALA A 329 -2.74 -6.72 25.32
N LEU A 330 -3.26 -7.32 24.27
CA LEU A 330 -2.93 -8.68 23.87
C LEU A 330 -2.97 -8.81 22.36
N TYR A 331 -2.35 -9.86 21.86
CA TYR A 331 -2.31 -10.18 20.45
C TYR A 331 -2.51 -11.69 20.24
N GLY A 332 -2.87 -12.04 19.02
CA GLY A 332 -3.19 -13.42 18.64
C GLY A 332 -4.69 -13.70 18.62
N PRO A 333 -5.15 -14.43 17.59
CA PRO A 333 -6.58 -14.66 17.35
C PRO A 333 -7.33 -15.24 18.56
N SER A 334 -6.78 -16.27 19.21
CA SER A 334 -7.43 -16.95 20.33
C SER A 334 -7.58 -16.04 21.55
N HIS A 335 -6.55 -15.26 21.88
CA HIS A 335 -6.57 -14.34 23.02
C HIS A 335 -7.57 -13.21 22.78
N VAL A 336 -7.59 -12.66 21.56
CA VAL A 336 -8.51 -11.58 21.21
C VAL A 336 -9.95 -12.04 21.22
N LEU A 337 -10.26 -13.25 20.70
CA LEU A 337 -11.61 -13.82 20.75
C LEU A 337 -12.09 -14.05 22.18
N LYS A 338 -11.20 -14.51 23.08
CA LYS A 338 -11.55 -14.71 24.47
C LYS A 338 -11.82 -13.38 25.19
N ALA A 339 -10.97 -12.37 24.96
CA ALA A 339 -11.21 -11.02 25.46
C ALA A 339 -12.48 -10.37 24.89
N PHE A 340 -12.82 -10.70 23.64
CA PHE A 340 -14.07 -10.27 23.02
C PHE A 340 -15.28 -10.87 23.77
N LYS A 341 -15.29 -12.18 24.02
CA LYS A 341 -16.35 -12.86 24.75
C LYS A 341 -16.57 -12.29 26.16
N GLU A 342 -15.50 -11.83 26.80
CA GLU A 342 -15.55 -11.19 28.12
C GLU A 342 -15.89 -9.68 28.06
N GLY A 343 -16.13 -9.14 26.87
CA GLY A 343 -16.46 -7.74 26.66
C GLY A 343 -15.32 -6.78 27.04
N ALA A 344 -14.08 -7.25 27.10
CA ALA A 344 -12.93 -6.50 27.60
C ALA A 344 -12.30 -5.56 26.54
N ILE A 345 -12.67 -5.66 25.27
CA ILE A 345 -12.05 -4.92 24.20
C ILE A 345 -12.42 -3.43 24.25
N LYS A 346 -11.41 -2.56 24.32
CA LYS A 346 -11.51 -1.13 24.13
C LYS A 346 -11.28 -0.74 22.67
N MET A 347 -10.23 -1.33 22.05
CA MET A 347 -9.91 -1.10 20.65
C MET A 347 -9.41 -2.41 20.04
N LEU A 348 -10.09 -2.86 19.00
CA LEU A 348 -9.71 -4.01 18.19
C LEU A 348 -8.83 -3.55 17.04
N LEU A 349 -7.68 -4.20 16.86
CA LEU A 349 -6.72 -3.92 15.80
C LEU A 349 -6.63 -5.13 14.87
N LEU A 350 -6.93 -4.92 13.60
CA LEU A 350 -6.94 -5.96 12.57
C LEU A 350 -6.06 -5.52 11.40
N SER A 351 -5.25 -6.42 10.86
CA SER A 351 -4.63 -6.17 9.56
C SER A 351 -5.62 -6.47 8.44
N ASP A 352 -5.50 -5.78 7.33
CA ASP A 352 -6.36 -6.05 6.16
C ASP A 352 -6.13 -7.45 5.55
N ASP A 353 -5.01 -8.10 5.89
CA ASP A 353 -4.67 -9.46 5.50
C ASP A 353 -5.65 -10.51 6.09
N VAL A 354 -6.18 -10.25 7.29
CA VAL A 354 -7.18 -11.09 7.95
C VAL A 354 -8.45 -11.23 7.11
N PHE A 355 -8.82 -10.18 6.38
CA PHE A 355 -9.98 -10.18 5.48
C PHE A 355 -9.69 -10.77 4.10
N ARG A 356 -8.40 -11.02 3.77
CA ARG A 356 -7.97 -11.68 2.52
C ARG A 356 -7.71 -13.18 2.69
N THR A 357 -7.89 -13.71 3.89
CA THR A 357 -7.74 -15.15 4.14
C THR A 357 -8.57 -15.99 3.15
N LYS A 358 -8.04 -17.16 2.77
CA LYS A 358 -8.76 -18.11 1.91
C LYS A 358 -9.90 -18.81 2.63
N ASP A 359 -9.85 -18.85 3.95
CA ASP A 359 -10.90 -19.44 4.78
C ASP A 359 -12.09 -18.48 4.93
N PRO A 360 -13.25 -18.80 4.35
CA PRO A 360 -14.44 -17.95 4.46
C PRO A 360 -15.00 -17.91 5.90
N ILE A 361 -14.75 -18.93 6.72
CA ILE A 361 -15.23 -18.99 8.11
C ILE A 361 -14.45 -17.99 8.96
N GLU A 362 -13.13 -18.00 8.87
CA GLU A 362 -12.26 -17.05 9.55
C GLU A 362 -12.65 -15.61 9.21
N ARG A 363 -12.83 -15.32 7.91
CA ARG A 363 -13.20 -14.00 7.44
C ARG A 363 -14.55 -13.52 7.98
N LYS A 364 -15.57 -14.39 7.94
CA LYS A 364 -16.91 -14.08 8.49
C LYS A 364 -16.85 -13.81 10.00
N LEU A 365 -16.06 -14.60 10.73
CA LEU A 365 -15.87 -14.41 12.15
C LEU A 365 -15.29 -13.01 12.45
N TRP A 366 -14.18 -12.64 11.80
CA TRP A 366 -13.54 -11.35 12.07
C TRP A 366 -14.39 -10.15 11.61
N THR A 367 -15.17 -10.31 10.54
CA THR A 367 -16.15 -9.29 10.12
C THR A 367 -17.21 -9.10 11.20
N LYS A 368 -17.77 -10.19 11.72
CA LYS A 368 -18.78 -10.15 12.79
C LYS A 368 -18.20 -9.58 14.09
N VAL A 369 -17.06 -10.07 14.55
CA VAL A 369 -16.39 -9.55 15.77
C VAL A 369 -16.13 -8.05 15.66
N ARG A 370 -15.70 -7.57 14.49
CA ARG A 370 -15.51 -6.14 14.25
C ARG A 370 -16.81 -5.37 14.39
N GLU A 371 -17.85 -5.82 13.70
CA GLU A 371 -19.18 -5.18 13.74
C GLU A 371 -19.75 -5.16 15.17
N ASP A 372 -19.64 -6.25 15.89
CA ASP A 372 -20.13 -6.37 17.26
C ASP A 372 -19.37 -5.45 18.23
N VAL A 373 -18.03 -5.32 18.09
CA VAL A 373 -17.22 -4.38 18.86
C VAL A 373 -17.63 -2.94 18.57
N GLU A 374 -17.85 -2.57 17.32
CA GLU A 374 -18.28 -1.21 16.95
C GLU A 374 -19.72 -0.92 17.41
N ASN A 375 -20.63 -1.90 17.29
CA ASN A 375 -22.04 -1.77 17.68
C ASN A 375 -22.25 -1.77 19.21
N SER A 376 -21.31 -2.35 19.96
CA SER A 376 -21.39 -2.36 21.43
C SER A 376 -21.43 -0.97 22.07
N GLY A 377 -21.00 0.06 21.33
CA GLY A 377 -20.89 1.45 21.79
C GLY A 377 -19.78 1.70 22.81
N PHE A 378 -19.05 0.67 23.18
CA PHE A 378 -17.96 0.73 24.17
C PHE A 378 -16.59 0.42 23.59
N GLY A 379 -16.52 -0.17 22.42
CA GLY A 379 -15.30 -0.50 21.70
C GLY A 379 -15.21 0.25 20.38
N SER A 380 -14.02 0.24 19.82
CA SER A 380 -13.74 0.71 18.45
C SER A 380 -12.92 -0.34 17.72
N ALA A 381 -13.05 -0.41 16.42
CA ALA A 381 -12.22 -1.29 15.62
C ALA A 381 -11.43 -0.47 14.59
N ARG A 382 -10.18 -0.88 14.34
CA ARG A 382 -9.30 -0.25 13.36
C ARG A 382 -8.64 -1.28 12.48
N VAL A 383 -8.72 -1.07 11.18
CA VAL A 383 -8.08 -1.93 10.18
C VAL A 383 -6.83 -1.23 9.68
N PHE A 384 -5.70 -1.89 9.83
CA PHE A 384 -4.38 -1.46 9.39
C PHE A 384 -4.11 -2.00 8.00
N SER A 385 -3.67 -1.13 7.11
CA SER A 385 -3.25 -1.56 5.77
C SER A 385 -1.85 -2.17 5.82
N THR A 386 -1.71 -3.40 5.34
CA THR A 386 -0.39 -4.03 5.14
C THR A 386 0.43 -3.38 4.02
N GLY A 387 -0.13 -2.42 3.31
CA GLY A 387 0.61 -1.51 2.44
C GLY A 387 1.43 -0.46 3.18
N HIS A 388 1.22 -0.29 4.48
CA HIS A 388 1.98 0.60 5.37
C HIS A 388 2.86 -0.19 6.34
N GLU A 389 3.92 0.44 6.82
CA GLU A 389 4.84 -0.16 7.79
C GLU A 389 4.14 -0.54 9.11
N SER A 390 3.16 0.27 9.56
CA SER A 390 2.37 -0.01 10.76
C SER A 390 1.53 -1.29 10.62
N GLY A 391 0.89 -1.48 9.48
CA GLY A 391 0.11 -2.69 9.21
C GLY A 391 0.99 -3.93 9.05
N GLU A 392 2.15 -3.78 8.42
CA GLU A 392 3.12 -4.91 8.31
C GLU A 392 3.64 -5.33 9.69
N ARG A 393 3.91 -4.39 10.61
CA ARG A 393 4.27 -4.72 11.99
C ARG A 393 3.14 -5.41 12.76
N LEU A 394 1.89 -4.97 12.58
CA LEU A 394 0.75 -5.66 13.18
C LEU A 394 0.60 -7.07 12.63
N LYS A 395 0.81 -7.27 11.34
CA LYS A 395 0.83 -8.59 10.70
C LYS A 395 1.91 -9.50 11.28
N GLN A 396 3.11 -8.98 11.53
CA GLN A 396 4.20 -9.72 12.19
C GLN A 396 3.84 -10.14 13.63
N LEU A 397 2.95 -9.40 14.31
CA LEU A 397 2.39 -9.76 15.62
C LEU A 397 1.20 -10.74 15.54
N THR A 398 0.87 -11.31 14.40
CA THR A 398 -0.27 -12.22 14.11
C THR A 398 -1.42 -11.59 13.31
N GLY A 399 -1.37 -10.30 13.00
CA GLY A 399 -2.41 -9.58 12.28
C GLY A 399 -3.64 -9.20 13.11
N VAL A 400 -3.74 -9.70 14.34
CA VAL A 400 -4.88 -9.45 15.25
C VAL A 400 -4.38 -9.08 16.64
N ALA A 401 -4.81 -7.92 17.16
CA ALA A 401 -4.49 -7.47 18.50
C ALA A 401 -5.66 -6.67 19.11
N ALA A 402 -5.63 -6.49 20.42
CA ALA A 402 -6.63 -5.69 21.12
C ALA A 402 -5.99 -4.90 22.27
N ILE A 403 -6.45 -3.65 22.43
CA ILE A 403 -6.24 -2.86 23.64
C ILE A 403 -7.47 -3.06 24.51
N LEU A 404 -7.26 -3.35 25.79
CA LEU A 404 -8.28 -3.72 26.73
C LEU A 404 -8.71 -2.54 27.60
N ARG A 405 -9.92 -2.64 28.20
CA ARG A 405 -10.44 -1.68 29.18
C ARG A 405 -9.84 -1.89 30.56
N PHE A 406 -9.54 -3.13 30.91
CA PHE A 406 -8.97 -3.55 32.18
C PHE A 406 -7.89 -4.61 31.95
N PRO A 407 -6.93 -4.77 32.86
CA PRO A 407 -5.87 -5.76 32.71
C PRO A 407 -6.41 -7.18 32.84
N MET A 408 -5.86 -8.10 32.05
CA MET A 408 -6.22 -9.52 32.00
C MET A 408 -4.94 -10.38 32.07
N GLU A 409 -4.28 -10.39 33.23
CA GLU A 409 -3.00 -11.10 33.44
C GLU A 409 -3.13 -12.59 33.13
N GLU A 410 -4.15 -13.26 33.68
CA GLU A 410 -4.39 -14.69 33.47
C GLU A 410 -4.57 -15.06 31.99
N LEU A 411 -5.17 -14.17 31.21
CA LEU A 411 -5.38 -14.39 29.78
C LEU A 411 -4.08 -14.20 28.98
N VAL A 412 -3.30 -13.17 29.32
CA VAL A 412 -2.02 -12.88 28.65
C VAL A 412 -1.02 -14.01 28.85
N GLU A 413 -1.01 -14.62 30.05
CA GLU A 413 -0.10 -15.72 30.41
C GLU A 413 -0.61 -17.10 29.98
N SER A 414 -1.86 -17.21 29.51
CA SER A 414 -2.45 -18.49 29.12
C SER A 414 -1.93 -18.99 27.77
N GLU A 415 -1.62 -20.28 27.71
CA GLU A 415 -1.37 -20.94 26.42
C GLU A 415 -2.72 -21.34 25.78
N LEU A 416 -3.09 -20.64 24.72
CA LEU A 416 -4.29 -20.93 23.93
C LEU A 416 -3.93 -21.51 22.58
N PRO A 417 -4.78 -22.41 22.01
CA PRO A 417 -4.54 -22.96 20.68
C PRO A 417 -4.54 -21.85 19.63
N ASN A 418 -3.54 -21.83 18.78
CA ASN A 418 -3.41 -20.85 17.70
C ASN A 418 -3.03 -21.58 16.38
N PRO A 419 -3.88 -21.52 15.33
CA PRO A 419 -5.16 -20.81 15.25
C PRO A 419 -6.27 -21.44 16.11
N PRO A 420 -7.31 -20.64 16.48
CA PRO A 420 -8.50 -21.14 17.15
C PRO A 420 -9.38 -21.97 16.21
N ASP A 421 -10.34 -22.70 16.76
CA ASP A 421 -11.41 -23.31 15.95
C ASP A 421 -12.43 -22.21 15.53
N TYR A 422 -12.16 -21.57 14.39
CA TYR A 422 -12.98 -20.48 13.87
C TYR A 422 -14.44 -20.86 13.65
N LYS A 423 -14.72 -22.13 13.29
CA LYS A 423 -16.07 -22.62 13.05
C LYS A 423 -16.88 -22.63 14.34
N LYS A 424 -16.31 -23.19 15.40
CA LYS A 424 -16.94 -23.21 16.72
C LYS A 424 -17.21 -21.80 17.24
N TRP A 425 -16.24 -20.88 17.10
CA TRP A 425 -16.41 -19.49 17.51
C TRP A 425 -17.52 -18.77 16.73
N LEU A 426 -17.64 -19.04 15.43
CA LEU A 426 -18.68 -18.44 14.61
C LEU A 426 -20.08 -18.96 14.97
N GLU A 427 -20.20 -20.26 15.29
CA GLU A 427 -21.43 -20.88 15.79
C GLU A 427 -21.83 -20.28 17.14
N ASP A 428 -20.89 -20.24 18.11
CA ASP A 428 -21.12 -19.66 19.43
C ASP A 428 -21.64 -18.20 19.36
N LEU A 429 -21.09 -17.38 18.45
CA LEU A 429 -21.51 -16.00 18.26
C LEU A 429 -22.84 -15.86 17.50
N SER A 430 -23.32 -16.89 16.83
CA SER A 430 -24.58 -16.85 16.08
C SER A 430 -25.78 -17.21 16.95
N ASP A 431 -25.53 -17.82 18.10
CA ASP A 431 -26.55 -18.27 19.06
C ASP A 431 -26.86 -17.21 20.16
N ASP A 432 -25.99 -16.17 20.25
CA ASP A 432 -26.19 -15.00 21.13
C ASP A 432 -26.81 -13.83 20.34
#